data_2ea954ae52be75b11b7da7bc754d6a50
#
_entry.id   2ea954ae52be75b11b7da7bc754d6a50
#
_cell.length_a   1.000
_cell.length_b   1.000
_cell.length_c   1.000
_cell.angle_alpha   90.00
_cell.angle_beta   90.00
_cell.angle_gamma   90.00
#
_symmetry.space_group_name_H-M   'P 1'
#
loop_
_entity.id
_entity.type
_entity.pdbx_description
1 polymer ?
#
loop_
_entity_poly.entity_id
_entity_poly.type
_entity_poly.pdbx_seq_one_letter_code
_entity_poly.pdbx_strand_id
1 'polypeptide(L)'
;MRELPDESQELIFTSPPYNLREKGIGSFPSKSGTWSNAKLKDGYPAHSDDLPYEDYREWQQECLREMWRLLAPNGAIFYNHKPRLKKNRLWHPLELNPDLPLRQIVIWYRNAGYNFHPRAFCNVHEYILIFAKPEWRMAKGKR
;
A
#
# COMPACT_ATOMS: atom_id res chain seq x y z
N MET A 1 -16.91 -1.08 3.03
CA MET A 1 -16.45 -1.57 4.36
C MET A 1 -17.45 -1.22 5.46
N ARG A 2 -18.07 -0.04 5.44
CA ARG A 2 -19.00 0.41 6.51
C ARG A 2 -20.21 -0.51 6.75
N GLU A 3 -20.63 -1.29 5.77
CA GLU A 3 -21.77 -2.22 5.86
C GLU A 3 -21.41 -3.59 6.46
N LEU A 4 -20.11 -3.88 6.60
CA LEU A 4 -19.66 -5.14 7.18
C LEU A 4 -19.65 -5.04 8.71
N PRO A 5 -20.06 -6.13 9.42
CA PRO A 5 -20.02 -6.16 10.88
C PRO A 5 -18.59 -6.02 11.42
N ASP A 6 -18.46 -5.50 12.62
CA ASP A 6 -17.21 -5.49 13.37
C ASP A 6 -16.73 -6.93 13.57
N GLU A 7 -15.40 -7.10 13.65
CA GLU A 7 -14.75 -8.37 13.96
C GLU A 7 -15.17 -9.57 13.08
N SER A 8 -15.59 -9.27 11.83
CA SER A 8 -16.10 -10.27 10.89
C SER A 8 -15.05 -10.86 9.96
N GLN A 9 -13.81 -10.37 9.98
CA GLN A 9 -12.76 -10.76 9.05
C GLN A 9 -11.52 -11.27 9.81
N GLU A 10 -11.04 -12.47 9.47
CA GLU A 10 -9.79 -13.00 10.04
C GLU A 10 -8.55 -12.56 9.24
N LEU A 11 -8.73 -12.27 7.95
CA LEU A 11 -7.64 -11.86 7.08
C LEU A 11 -8.10 -10.77 6.11
N ILE A 12 -7.34 -9.68 6.07
CA ILE A 12 -7.46 -8.66 5.03
C ILE A 12 -6.11 -8.57 4.31
N PHE A 13 -6.10 -8.84 3.01
CA PHE A 13 -4.92 -8.66 2.16
C PHE A 13 -5.25 -7.62 1.10
N THR A 14 -4.47 -6.53 1.05
CA THR A 14 -4.76 -5.43 0.14
C THR A 14 -3.50 -4.75 -0.40
N SER A 15 -3.62 -4.26 -1.63
CA SER A 15 -2.71 -3.32 -2.28
C SER A 15 -3.56 -2.12 -2.72
N PRO A 16 -3.62 -1.05 -1.93
CA PRO A 16 -4.49 0.09 -2.23
C PRO A 16 -4.00 0.86 -3.46
N PRO A 17 -4.79 1.78 -4.02
CA PRO A 17 -4.31 2.74 -5.01
C PRO A 17 -3.12 3.52 -4.47
N TYR A 18 -2.05 3.66 -5.29
CA TYR A 18 -0.76 4.20 -4.83
C TYR A 18 -0.58 5.69 -5.09
N ASN A 19 -1.63 6.40 -5.47
CA ASN A 19 -1.60 7.83 -5.79
C ASN A 19 -0.55 8.16 -6.88
N LEU A 20 -0.57 7.41 -7.99
CA LEU A 20 0.49 7.43 -9.00
C LEU A 20 0.45 8.65 -9.90
N ARG A 21 -0.70 9.34 -10.01
CA ARG A 21 -0.94 10.46 -10.92
C ARG A 21 -0.73 11.83 -10.28
N GLU A 22 -0.46 11.90 -8.99
CA GLU A 22 -0.22 13.18 -8.33
C GLU A 22 0.90 13.97 -9.05
N LYS A 23 0.58 15.19 -9.46
CA LYS A 23 1.51 16.06 -10.21
C LYS A 23 2.80 16.31 -9.43
N GLY A 24 3.94 16.18 -10.11
CA GLY A 24 5.27 16.40 -9.52
C GLY A 24 5.97 15.15 -9.01
N ILE A 25 5.38 13.99 -9.15
CA ILE A 25 6.08 12.72 -9.07
C ILE A 25 6.60 12.43 -10.47
N GLY A 26 7.89 12.12 -10.58
CA GLY A 26 8.54 11.80 -11.85
C GLY A 26 7.94 10.58 -12.55
N SER A 27 6.70 10.69 -12.98
CA SER A 27 6.16 9.86 -14.03
C SER A 27 6.77 10.40 -15.32
N PHE A 28 7.92 9.86 -15.70
CA PHE A 28 8.29 9.92 -17.10
C PHE A 28 7.13 9.33 -17.87
N PRO A 29 6.59 10.05 -18.88
CA PRO A 29 5.65 9.43 -19.79
C PRO A 29 6.37 8.23 -20.36
N SER A 30 5.96 7.05 -19.97
CA SER A 30 6.48 5.80 -20.52
C SER A 30 6.11 5.80 -22.01
N LYS A 31 7.03 6.25 -22.85
CA LYS A 31 6.93 6.05 -24.30
C LYS A 31 7.08 4.56 -24.67
N SER A 32 7.47 3.72 -23.72
CA SER A 32 7.58 2.27 -23.92
C SER A 32 6.28 1.60 -23.46
N GLY A 33 5.52 1.10 -24.40
CA GLY A 33 4.20 0.50 -24.33
C GLY A 33 3.92 -0.65 -23.37
N THR A 34 4.65 -0.78 -22.27
CA THR A 34 4.50 -1.87 -21.30
C THR A 34 3.21 -1.77 -20.47
N TRP A 35 2.62 -0.58 -20.36
CA TRP A 35 1.37 -0.35 -19.64
C TRP A 35 0.20 0.04 -20.52
N SER A 36 0.41 0.18 -21.85
CA SER A 36 -0.63 0.60 -22.80
C SER A 36 -1.83 -0.35 -22.86
N ASN A 37 -1.63 -1.62 -22.51
CA ASN A 37 -2.67 -2.66 -22.51
C ASN A 37 -3.15 -3.02 -21.10
N ALA A 38 -2.65 -2.38 -20.03
CA ALA A 38 -3.09 -2.67 -18.69
C ALA A 38 -4.51 -2.13 -18.45
N LYS A 39 -5.36 -2.92 -17.80
CA LYS A 39 -6.73 -2.51 -17.43
C LYS A 39 -6.78 -1.23 -16.58
N LEU A 40 -5.68 -0.86 -15.93
CA LEU A 40 -5.55 0.32 -15.09
C LEU A 40 -4.71 1.44 -15.72
N LYS A 41 -4.50 1.42 -17.06
CA LYS A 41 -3.74 2.48 -17.75
C LYS A 41 -4.33 3.88 -17.53
N ASP A 42 -5.65 3.96 -17.38
CA ASP A 42 -6.40 5.19 -17.14
C ASP A 42 -6.69 5.47 -15.65
N GLY A 43 -6.10 4.68 -14.75
CA GLY A 43 -6.29 4.75 -13.31
C GLY A 43 -7.44 3.88 -12.81
N TYR A 44 -7.87 4.15 -11.60
CA TYR A 44 -8.98 3.44 -10.96
C TYR A 44 -10.30 4.13 -11.30
N PRO A 45 -11.33 3.42 -11.80
CA PRO A 45 -12.60 4.05 -12.20
C PRO A 45 -13.34 4.75 -11.05
N ALA A 46 -13.13 4.27 -9.81
CA ALA A 46 -13.84 4.75 -8.63
C ALA A 46 -12.95 5.60 -7.69
N HIS A 47 -11.72 5.92 -8.09
CA HIS A 47 -10.79 6.65 -7.24
C HIS A 47 -9.90 7.57 -8.06
N SER A 48 -9.80 8.83 -7.64
CA SER A 48 -8.81 9.77 -8.16
C SER A 48 -7.43 9.38 -7.63
N ASP A 49 -6.50 9.06 -8.54
CA ASP A 49 -5.15 8.59 -8.20
C ASP A 49 -4.13 9.76 -8.17
N ASP A 50 -4.61 10.96 -7.87
CA ASP A 50 -3.87 12.24 -7.90
C ASP A 50 -4.14 13.16 -6.70
N LEU A 51 -4.52 12.58 -5.57
CA LEU A 51 -4.80 13.34 -4.34
C LEU A 51 -3.54 14.07 -3.85
N PRO A 52 -3.67 15.27 -3.26
CA PRO A 52 -2.61 15.84 -2.43
C PRO A 52 -2.15 14.83 -1.37
N TYR A 53 -0.85 14.87 -1.03
CA TYR A 53 -0.30 13.81 -0.16
C TYR A 53 -0.98 13.70 1.20
N GLU A 54 -1.29 14.83 1.82
CA GLU A 54 -1.94 14.82 3.14
C GLU A 54 -3.34 14.20 3.05
N ASP A 55 -4.11 14.54 2.02
CA ASP A 55 -5.44 13.97 1.78
C ASP A 55 -5.35 12.46 1.49
N TYR A 56 -4.33 12.07 0.70
CA TYR A 56 -4.05 10.66 0.43
C TYR A 56 -3.69 9.90 1.70
N ARG A 57 -2.82 10.46 2.53
CA ARG A 57 -2.41 9.88 3.80
C ARG A 57 -3.60 9.70 4.74
N GLU A 58 -4.40 10.75 4.92
CA GLU A 58 -5.58 10.72 5.77
C GLU A 58 -6.58 9.67 5.31
N TRP A 59 -6.89 9.63 4.02
CA TRP A 59 -7.76 8.61 3.42
C TRP A 59 -7.24 7.19 3.66
N GLN A 60 -5.93 6.94 3.48
CA GLN A 60 -5.34 5.64 3.73
C GLN A 60 -5.42 5.25 5.21
N GLN A 61 -5.20 6.21 6.11
CA GLN A 61 -5.33 6.00 7.54
C GLN A 61 -6.77 5.67 7.95
N GLU A 62 -7.76 6.34 7.38
CA GLU A 62 -9.17 6.00 7.57
C GLU A 62 -9.48 4.58 7.09
N CYS A 63 -9.00 4.22 5.90
CA CYS A 63 -9.17 2.87 5.37
C CYS A 63 -8.55 1.81 6.30
N LEU A 64 -7.35 2.07 6.84
CA LEU A 64 -6.69 1.15 7.78
C LEU A 64 -7.44 1.04 9.11
N ARG A 65 -8.00 2.14 9.65
CA ARG A 65 -8.86 2.09 10.85
C ARG A 65 -10.12 1.26 10.61
N GLU A 66 -10.77 1.43 9.45
CA GLU A 66 -11.92 0.62 9.07
C GLU A 66 -11.57 -0.87 8.91
N MET A 67 -10.46 -1.18 8.25
CA MET A 67 -9.98 -2.56 8.17
C MET A 67 -9.69 -3.15 9.56
N TRP A 68 -9.13 -2.35 10.46
CA TRP A 68 -8.84 -2.77 11.83
C TRP A 68 -10.11 -3.06 12.64
N ARG A 69 -11.18 -2.26 12.45
CA ARG A 69 -12.50 -2.49 13.05
C ARG A 69 -13.08 -3.84 12.61
N LEU A 70 -12.90 -4.17 11.33
CA LEU A 70 -13.41 -5.43 10.76
C LEU A 70 -12.67 -6.68 11.23
N LEU A 71 -11.44 -6.54 11.75
CA LEU A 71 -10.64 -7.68 12.16
C LEU A 71 -11.17 -8.36 13.41
N ALA A 72 -11.39 -9.68 13.30
CA ALA A 72 -11.60 -10.57 14.43
C ALA A 72 -10.40 -10.53 15.41
N PRO A 73 -10.57 -10.97 16.69
CA PRO A 73 -9.48 -10.96 17.67
C PRO A 73 -8.22 -11.75 17.28
N ASN A 74 -8.35 -12.71 16.37
CA ASN A 74 -7.26 -13.50 15.79
C ASN A 74 -6.84 -13.05 14.38
N GLY A 75 -7.35 -11.89 13.91
CA GLY A 75 -7.17 -11.42 12.55
C GLY A 75 -5.91 -10.61 12.29
N ALA A 76 -5.55 -10.48 11.01
CA ALA A 76 -4.43 -9.66 10.55
C ALA A 76 -4.72 -8.95 9.21
N ILE A 77 -4.12 -7.75 9.04
CA ILE A 77 -4.07 -7.01 7.78
C ILE A 77 -2.68 -7.17 7.18
N PHE A 78 -2.62 -7.57 5.92
CA PHE A 78 -1.43 -7.54 5.08
C PHE A 78 -1.58 -6.41 4.08
N TYR A 79 -0.93 -5.30 4.36
CA TYR A 79 -1.05 -4.06 3.60
C TYR A 79 0.18 -3.86 2.72
N ASN A 80 0.04 -4.10 1.42
CA ASN A 80 1.13 -3.91 0.48
C ASN A 80 1.20 -2.48 -0.02
N HIS A 81 2.38 -1.88 0.06
CA HIS A 81 2.63 -0.56 -0.49
C HIS A 81 4.12 -0.36 -0.85
N LYS A 82 4.39 0.49 -1.81
CA LYS A 82 5.77 0.80 -2.22
C LYS A 82 6.25 2.13 -1.64
N PRO A 83 7.55 2.25 -1.33
CA PRO A 83 8.15 3.54 -1.01
C PRO A 83 8.18 4.42 -2.26
N ARG A 84 8.12 5.73 -2.08
CA ARG A 84 8.12 6.70 -3.18
C ARG A 84 9.06 7.86 -2.87
N LEU A 85 9.83 8.28 -3.87
CA LEU A 85 10.61 9.51 -3.77
C LEU A 85 9.83 10.65 -4.42
N LYS A 86 9.52 11.69 -3.65
CA LYS A 86 8.84 12.90 -4.11
C LYS A 86 9.51 14.14 -3.56
N LYS A 87 9.78 15.13 -4.41
CA LYS A 87 10.39 16.41 -4.02
C LYS A 87 11.64 16.22 -3.12
N ASN A 88 12.53 15.29 -3.47
CA ASN A 88 13.72 14.91 -2.71
C ASN A 88 13.46 14.31 -1.29
N ARG A 89 12.23 13.92 -0.99
CA ARG A 89 11.86 13.23 0.25
C ARG A 89 11.37 11.81 -0.06
N LEU A 90 11.85 10.85 0.72
CA LEU A 90 11.30 9.50 0.72
C LEU A 90 9.97 9.50 1.48
N TRP A 91 8.92 9.05 0.83
CA TRP A 91 7.64 8.74 1.46
C TRP A 91 7.58 7.26 1.74
N HIS A 92 7.67 6.95 3.01
CA HIS A 92 7.69 5.57 3.47
C HIS A 92 6.27 5.10 3.79
N PRO A 93 5.89 3.85 3.43
CA PRO A 93 4.55 3.32 3.72
C PRO A 93 4.15 3.35 5.21
N LEU A 94 5.11 3.37 6.13
CA LEU A 94 4.83 3.54 7.56
C LEU A 94 4.18 4.87 7.91
N GLU A 95 4.34 5.92 7.09
CA GLU A 95 3.67 7.22 7.29
C GLU A 95 2.14 7.12 7.13
N LEU A 96 1.66 6.03 6.50
CA LEU A 96 0.24 5.74 6.33
C LEU A 96 -0.37 5.01 7.54
N ASN A 97 0.45 4.56 8.51
CA ASN A 97 -0.05 3.89 9.70
C ASN A 97 -0.77 4.88 10.63
N PRO A 98 -2.04 4.67 10.98
CA PRO A 98 -2.77 5.47 11.97
C PRO A 98 -2.55 4.96 13.41
N ASP A 99 -1.32 4.64 13.79
CA ASP A 99 -0.93 4.09 15.09
C ASP A 99 -1.47 2.67 15.40
N LEU A 100 -1.75 1.88 14.34
CA LEU A 100 -2.08 0.47 14.51
C LEU A 100 -0.84 -0.34 14.92
N PRO A 101 -1.02 -1.42 15.73
CA PRO A 101 0.08 -2.28 16.12
C PRO A 101 0.73 -2.97 14.92
N LEU A 102 1.91 -2.49 14.52
CA LEU A 102 2.70 -3.09 13.47
C LEU A 102 3.42 -4.34 14.02
N ARG A 103 3.07 -5.51 13.51
CA ARG A 103 3.66 -6.78 13.92
C ARG A 103 4.95 -7.11 13.21
N GLN A 104 4.98 -6.86 11.90
CA GLN A 104 6.12 -7.20 11.04
C GLN A 104 6.10 -6.38 9.76
N ILE A 105 7.29 -6.19 9.16
CA ILE A 105 7.46 -5.72 7.79
C ILE A 105 8.06 -6.87 6.99
N VAL A 106 7.40 -7.23 5.89
CA VAL A 106 7.94 -8.17 4.90
C VAL A 106 8.39 -7.37 3.69
N ILE A 107 9.57 -7.68 3.20
CA ILE A 107 10.11 -7.10 1.97
C ILE A 107 9.72 -8.00 0.81
N TRP A 108 8.90 -7.45 -0.09
CA TRP A 108 8.62 -8.12 -1.35
C TRP A 108 9.62 -7.67 -2.39
N TYR A 109 10.62 -8.52 -2.64
CA TYR A 109 11.60 -8.28 -3.67
C TYR A 109 11.01 -8.47 -5.08
N ARG A 110 11.35 -7.55 -5.99
CA ARG A 110 10.94 -7.58 -7.40
C ARG A 110 12.18 -7.67 -8.29
N ASN A 111 12.10 -8.46 -9.36
CA ASN A 111 13.23 -8.65 -10.28
C ASN A 111 13.59 -7.41 -11.10
N ALA A 112 12.71 -6.40 -11.17
CA ALA A 112 12.93 -5.18 -11.91
C ALA A 112 12.36 -3.97 -11.20
N GLY A 113 13.06 -2.84 -11.27
CA GLY A 113 12.57 -1.53 -10.87
C GLY A 113 12.10 -0.75 -12.09
N TYR A 114 10.94 -0.13 -12.00
CA TYR A 114 10.33 0.61 -13.12
C TYR A 114 10.34 2.13 -12.95
N ASN A 115 10.72 2.64 -11.79
CA ASN A 115 10.68 4.06 -11.48
C ASN A 115 12.11 4.59 -11.41
N PHE A 116 12.69 4.90 -12.57
CA PHE A 116 13.99 5.56 -12.61
C PHE A 116 13.87 7.01 -12.10
N HIS A 117 14.78 7.39 -11.22
CA HIS A 117 14.91 8.76 -10.75
C HIS A 117 16.38 9.19 -10.84
N PRO A 118 16.72 10.38 -11.40
CA PRO A 118 18.11 10.76 -11.67
C PRO A 118 18.95 11.00 -10.40
N ARG A 119 18.32 11.07 -9.23
CA ARG A 119 18.97 11.32 -7.94
C ARG A 119 18.71 10.23 -6.89
N ALA A 120 18.28 9.04 -7.33
CA ALA A 120 18.04 7.92 -6.43
C ALA A 120 18.20 6.60 -7.15
N PHE A 121 18.57 5.57 -6.40
CA PHE A 121 18.55 4.21 -6.91
C PHE A 121 17.12 3.76 -7.19
N CYS A 122 16.98 2.88 -8.18
CA CYS A 122 15.70 2.31 -8.51
C CYS A 122 15.22 1.34 -7.41
N ASN A 123 14.03 1.57 -6.89
CA ASN A 123 13.45 0.66 -5.92
C ASN A 123 13.04 -0.65 -6.57
N VAL A 124 13.60 -1.76 -6.08
CA VAL A 124 13.31 -3.13 -6.52
C VAL A 124 12.50 -3.90 -5.48
N HIS A 125 11.86 -3.21 -4.54
CA HIS A 125 11.06 -3.83 -3.48
C HIS A 125 9.80 -3.04 -3.17
N GLU A 126 8.86 -3.74 -2.57
CA GLU A 126 7.69 -3.18 -1.91
C GLU A 126 7.64 -3.68 -0.46
N TYR A 127 6.87 -3.01 0.38
CA TYR A 127 6.67 -3.40 1.76
C TYR A 127 5.30 -4.05 1.91
N ILE A 128 5.24 -5.16 2.65
CA ILE A 128 3.99 -5.67 3.18
C ILE A 128 4.02 -5.40 4.68
N LEU A 129 3.23 -4.43 5.12
CA LEU A 129 3.05 -4.11 6.53
C LEU A 129 2.01 -5.06 7.12
N ILE A 130 2.38 -5.79 8.17
CA ILE A 130 1.48 -6.71 8.85
C ILE A 130 1.03 -6.08 10.15
N PHE A 131 -0.25 -5.69 10.18
CA PHE A 131 -0.94 -5.25 11.40
C PHE A 131 -1.76 -6.41 11.92
N ALA A 132 -1.59 -6.78 13.19
CA ALA A 132 -2.23 -7.97 13.71
C ALA A 132 -2.80 -7.78 15.11
N LYS A 133 -3.99 -8.33 15.33
CA LYS A 133 -4.65 -8.41 16.63
C LYS A 133 -3.83 -9.28 17.60
N PRO A 134 -4.00 -9.13 18.93
CA PRO A 134 -3.17 -9.84 19.91
C PRO A 134 -3.21 -11.36 19.81
N GLU A 135 -4.34 -11.93 19.41
CA GLU A 135 -4.54 -13.36 19.31
C GLU A 135 -4.07 -13.98 18.00
N TRP A 136 -3.71 -13.13 17.02
CA TRP A 136 -3.24 -13.62 15.72
C TRP A 136 -2.02 -14.52 15.84
N ARG A 137 -2.03 -15.62 15.11
CA ARG A 137 -0.91 -16.58 15.01
C ARG A 137 -0.73 -17.00 13.57
N MET A 138 0.52 -17.10 13.16
CA MET A 138 0.84 -17.77 11.90
C MET A 138 0.56 -19.26 12.03
N ALA A 139 -0.05 -19.86 11.00
CA ALA A 139 -0.13 -21.31 10.91
C ALA A 139 1.29 -21.92 11.01
N LYS A 140 1.46 -22.98 11.80
CA LYS A 140 2.73 -23.69 11.86
C LYS A 140 2.99 -24.31 10.50
N GLY A 141 3.86 -23.69 9.71
CA GLY A 141 4.35 -24.28 8.47
C GLY A 141 5.06 -25.59 8.79
N LYS A 142 4.83 -26.62 8.00
CA LYS A 142 5.75 -27.77 8.01
C LYS A 142 7.11 -27.24 7.56
N ARG A 143 8.12 -27.33 8.41
CA ARG A 143 9.52 -27.07 8.08
C ARG A 143 10.02 -28.12 7.12
#